data_bab5df304b045f50ae90c4eedfbfc178
#
_entry.id   bab5df304b045f50ae90c4eedfbfc178
#
_cell.length_a   1.000
_cell.length_b   1.000
_cell.length_c   1.000
_cell.angle_alpha   90.00
_cell.angle_beta   90.00
_cell.angle_gamma   90.00
#
_symmetry.space_group_name_H-M   'P 1'
#
loop_
_entity.id
_entity.type
_entity.pdbx_description
1 polymer ?
#
loop_
_entity_poly.entity_id
_entity_poly.type
_entity_poly.pdbx_seq_one_letter_code
_entity_poly.pdbx_strand_id
1 'polypeptide(L)'
;MKKESCEIRIRGMICRSCTDEVSGVLLRTKGVIKANVSYRKALASVSYDPTLVTPETLEKNIKALGYETGERSRAERLLDLCCALLTGLLVWLLLRWGGGSPEIESVSFSALFLVGLSTSPHCLGMCGGILLSACRGREGRKEQLGAALGYNAGRTLSYTALGAAFGTLGTVLTYTLSMKSMLFTMLGLFVALLGLNMWGLLPALPPLHGGRGTACRLPETLQRQTPLLVGLMTGLMPCGALYAAWLCAMSSGSAAKGALLMLAFALGTVPLMLLFASLRALLPRGWTKYLRKLGAVLITSMGLKMLIGGLLLLRG
;
A
#
# COMPACT_ATOMS: atom_id res chain seq x y z
N MET A 1 38.78 -27.44 2.52
CA MET A 1 37.47 -26.80 2.66
C MET A 1 36.52 -27.48 1.68
N LYS A 2 35.52 -28.19 2.19
CA LYS A 2 34.47 -28.76 1.34
C LYS A 2 33.60 -27.58 0.85
N LYS A 3 33.45 -27.47 -0.46
CA LYS A 3 32.57 -26.44 -1.07
C LYS A 3 31.30 -27.12 -1.54
N GLU A 4 30.18 -26.69 -1.02
CA GLU A 4 28.85 -27.05 -1.53
C GLU A 4 28.15 -25.85 -2.07
N SER A 5 27.23 -26.03 -2.99
CA SER A 5 26.38 -24.95 -3.54
C SER A 5 24.93 -25.34 -3.41
N CYS A 6 24.11 -24.39 -2.96
CA CYS A 6 22.67 -24.55 -2.92
C CYS A 6 21.98 -23.39 -3.65
N GLU A 7 20.80 -23.69 -4.16
CA GLU A 7 19.91 -22.70 -4.77
C GLU A 7 18.71 -22.48 -3.87
N ILE A 8 18.52 -21.24 -3.42
CA ILE A 8 17.41 -20.86 -2.56
C ILE A 8 16.47 -19.96 -3.36
N ARG A 9 15.23 -20.41 -3.57
CA ARG A 9 14.18 -19.54 -4.13
C ARG A 9 13.77 -18.50 -3.11
N ILE A 10 13.82 -17.21 -3.51
CA ILE A 10 13.51 -16.07 -2.65
C ILE A 10 12.36 -15.31 -3.26
N ARG A 11 11.25 -15.21 -2.54
CA ARG A 11 10.08 -14.46 -2.94
C ARG A 11 10.03 -13.10 -2.24
N GLY A 12 9.51 -12.09 -2.92
CA GLY A 12 9.40 -10.73 -2.39
C GLY A 12 10.56 -9.81 -2.78
N MET A 13 11.55 -10.29 -3.54
CA MET A 13 12.56 -9.43 -4.16
C MET A 13 11.99 -8.79 -5.43
N ILE A 14 12.06 -7.47 -5.52
CA ILE A 14 11.42 -6.68 -6.59
C ILE A 14 12.37 -5.73 -7.28
N CYS A 15 13.54 -5.50 -6.70
CA CYS A 15 14.50 -4.52 -7.19
C CYS A 15 15.94 -4.96 -6.93
N ARG A 16 16.88 -4.24 -7.55
CA ARG A 16 18.31 -4.49 -7.40
C ARG A 16 18.79 -4.30 -5.95
N SER A 17 18.23 -3.34 -5.24
CA SER A 17 18.56 -3.08 -3.83
C SER A 17 18.19 -4.27 -2.92
N CYS A 18 17.09 -4.99 -3.22
CA CYS A 18 16.74 -6.22 -2.51
C CYS A 18 17.80 -7.31 -2.74
N THR A 19 18.35 -7.38 -3.95
CA THR A 19 19.45 -8.29 -4.29
C THR A 19 20.68 -7.98 -3.44
N ASP A 20 21.03 -6.71 -3.32
CA ASP A 20 22.19 -6.25 -2.56
C ASP A 20 22.02 -6.50 -1.06
N GLU A 21 20.80 -6.28 -0.52
CA GLU A 21 20.47 -6.53 0.89
C GLU A 21 20.60 -8.02 1.24
N VAL A 22 20.01 -8.89 0.42
CA VAL A 22 20.08 -10.35 0.61
C VAL A 22 21.50 -10.87 0.43
N SER A 23 22.19 -10.40 -0.61
CA SER A 23 23.59 -10.77 -0.86
C SER A 23 24.49 -10.33 0.29
N GLY A 24 24.29 -9.11 0.82
CA GLY A 24 25.06 -8.59 1.95
C GLY A 24 24.88 -9.43 3.22
N VAL A 25 23.67 -9.88 3.53
CA VAL A 25 23.43 -10.74 4.71
C VAL A 25 24.01 -12.12 4.52
N LEU A 26 23.87 -12.69 3.32
CA LEU A 26 24.45 -14.00 3.01
C LEU A 26 25.97 -13.97 3.11
N LEU A 27 26.64 -12.97 2.54
CA LEU A 27 28.10 -12.82 2.58
C LEU A 27 28.67 -12.54 3.98
N ARG A 28 27.86 -11.94 4.88
CA ARG A 28 28.24 -11.74 6.30
C ARG A 28 28.06 -12.99 7.16
N THR A 29 27.40 -14.03 6.63
CA THR A 29 27.21 -15.29 7.36
C THR A 29 28.49 -16.10 7.31
N LYS A 30 29.04 -16.48 8.48
CA LYS A 30 30.24 -17.31 8.58
C LYS A 30 30.04 -18.60 7.81
N GLY A 31 31.00 -18.97 6.97
CA GLY A 31 30.93 -20.19 6.15
C GLY A 31 30.40 -19.96 4.72
N VAL A 32 29.89 -18.79 4.37
CA VAL A 32 29.53 -18.46 2.99
C VAL A 32 30.75 -17.94 2.24
N ILE A 33 31.02 -18.56 1.09
CA ILE A 33 32.17 -18.24 0.24
C ILE A 33 31.74 -17.25 -0.86
N LYS A 34 30.58 -17.51 -1.49
CA LYS A 34 30.04 -16.69 -2.56
C LYS A 34 28.52 -16.74 -2.55
N ALA A 35 27.87 -15.59 -2.76
CA ALA A 35 26.43 -15.50 -2.94
C ALA A 35 26.14 -14.72 -4.23
N ASN A 36 25.37 -15.33 -5.12
CA ASN A 36 24.88 -14.69 -6.34
C ASN A 36 23.35 -14.65 -6.28
N VAL A 37 22.79 -13.46 -6.10
CA VAL A 37 21.36 -13.27 -5.91
C VAL A 37 20.79 -12.55 -7.12
N SER A 38 19.67 -13.03 -7.64
CA SER A 38 18.96 -12.44 -8.79
C SER A 38 17.49 -12.22 -8.47
N TYR A 39 17.06 -10.97 -8.43
CA TYR A 39 15.63 -10.65 -8.25
C TYR A 39 14.78 -11.06 -9.46
N ARG A 40 15.36 -11.02 -10.70
CA ARG A 40 14.63 -11.43 -11.92
C ARG A 40 14.31 -12.92 -11.94
N LYS A 41 15.24 -13.74 -11.48
CA LYS A 41 15.06 -15.20 -11.36
C LYS A 41 14.41 -15.62 -10.04
N ALA A 42 14.27 -14.68 -9.09
CA ALA A 42 13.83 -14.95 -7.71
C ALA A 42 14.65 -16.05 -7.03
N LEU A 43 15.98 -16.05 -7.28
CA LEU A 43 16.89 -17.12 -6.89
C LEU A 43 18.17 -16.56 -6.28
N ALA A 44 18.67 -17.22 -5.23
CA ALA A 44 20.00 -17.04 -4.69
C ALA A 44 20.81 -18.33 -4.85
N SER A 45 21.91 -18.28 -5.57
CA SER A 45 22.89 -19.36 -5.64
C SER A 45 24.01 -19.07 -4.65
N VAL A 46 24.16 -19.89 -3.63
CA VAL A 46 25.09 -19.70 -2.52
C VAL A 46 26.09 -20.85 -2.48
N SER A 47 27.39 -20.51 -2.50
CA SER A 47 28.47 -21.45 -2.26
C SER A 47 28.97 -21.29 -0.82
N TYR A 48 28.98 -22.38 -0.06
CA TYR A 48 29.25 -22.35 1.37
C TYR A 48 30.05 -23.57 1.82
N ASP A 49 30.59 -23.52 3.04
CA ASP A 49 31.26 -24.64 3.70
C ASP A 49 30.25 -25.37 4.60
N PRO A 50 29.87 -26.63 4.29
CA PRO A 50 28.84 -27.36 5.03
C PRO A 50 29.23 -27.67 6.49
N THR A 51 30.51 -27.53 6.85
CA THR A 51 30.96 -27.71 8.23
C THR A 51 30.64 -26.48 9.13
N LEU A 52 30.42 -25.31 8.54
CA LEU A 52 30.22 -24.03 9.25
C LEU A 52 28.79 -23.51 9.17
N VAL A 53 28.05 -23.81 8.11
CA VAL A 53 26.70 -23.30 7.89
C VAL A 53 25.84 -24.31 7.15
N THR A 54 24.57 -24.38 7.54
CA THR A 54 23.55 -25.22 6.87
C THR A 54 22.64 -24.41 5.98
N PRO A 55 22.06 -24.99 4.92
CA PRO A 55 21.07 -24.29 4.08
C PRO A 55 19.90 -23.71 4.86
N GLU A 56 19.46 -24.39 5.92
CA GLU A 56 18.39 -23.92 6.81
C GLU A 56 18.74 -22.62 7.53
N THR A 57 20.00 -22.46 7.93
CA THR A 57 20.50 -21.23 8.55
C THR A 57 20.53 -20.09 7.56
N LEU A 58 20.90 -20.35 6.30
CA LEU A 58 20.86 -19.36 5.22
C LEU A 58 19.41 -18.90 4.95
N GLU A 59 18.47 -19.85 4.87
CA GLU A 59 17.05 -19.54 4.73
C GLU A 59 16.51 -18.74 5.91
N LYS A 60 16.90 -19.09 7.14
CA LYS A 60 16.50 -18.36 8.36
C LYS A 60 16.98 -16.91 8.33
N ASN A 61 18.20 -16.67 7.87
CA ASN A 61 18.75 -15.32 7.72
C ASN A 61 17.99 -14.50 6.66
N ILE A 62 17.61 -15.14 5.53
CA ILE A 62 16.80 -14.51 4.50
C ILE A 62 15.38 -14.19 5.04
N LYS A 63 14.77 -15.12 5.78
CA LYS A 63 13.45 -14.93 6.42
C LYS A 63 13.49 -13.81 7.47
N ALA A 64 14.60 -13.65 8.18
CA ALA A 64 14.79 -12.56 9.16
C ALA A 64 14.77 -11.17 8.51
N LEU A 65 15.21 -11.07 7.25
CA LEU A 65 15.05 -9.85 6.44
C LEU A 65 13.61 -9.59 6.00
N GLY A 66 12.71 -10.58 6.17
CA GLY A 66 11.29 -10.52 5.79
C GLY A 66 11.01 -10.96 4.35
N TYR A 67 11.96 -11.64 3.72
CA TYR A 67 11.73 -12.35 2.47
C TYR A 67 11.21 -13.77 2.74
N GLU A 68 10.49 -14.34 1.79
CA GLU A 68 10.00 -15.72 1.87
C GLU A 68 10.93 -16.64 1.06
N THR A 69 11.23 -17.83 1.58
CA THR A 69 12.06 -18.84 0.88
C THR A 69 11.21 -20.03 0.47
N GLY A 70 11.60 -20.70 -0.61
CA GLY A 70 10.96 -21.91 -1.10
C GLY A 70 9.70 -21.70 -1.94
N GLU A 71 8.99 -22.80 -2.24
CA GLU A 71 7.75 -22.81 -3.02
C GLU A 71 6.53 -22.44 -2.17
N ARG A 72 5.44 -21.97 -2.83
CA ARG A 72 4.18 -21.66 -2.13
C ARG A 72 3.59 -22.93 -1.54
N SER A 73 3.34 -22.93 -0.23
CA SER A 73 2.66 -24.04 0.45
C SER A 73 1.22 -24.20 -0.06
N ARG A 74 0.64 -25.39 0.13
CA ARG A 74 -0.78 -25.64 -0.19
C ARG A 74 -1.69 -24.68 0.58
N ALA A 75 -1.38 -24.40 1.83
CA ALA A 75 -2.11 -23.46 2.66
C ALA A 75 -2.08 -22.01 2.11
N GLU A 76 -0.95 -21.58 1.54
CA GLU A 76 -0.82 -20.27 0.91
C GLU A 76 -1.65 -20.18 -0.38
N ARG A 77 -1.68 -21.25 -1.19
CA ARG A 77 -2.53 -21.30 -2.40
C ARG A 77 -4.02 -21.28 -2.04
N LEU A 78 -4.43 -22.03 -1.02
CA LEU A 78 -5.79 -21.99 -0.49
C LEU A 78 -6.16 -20.59 0.01
N LEU A 79 -5.29 -19.95 0.75
CA LEU A 79 -5.51 -18.59 1.23
C LEU A 79 -5.63 -17.58 0.07
N ASP A 80 -4.83 -17.73 -1.00
CA ASP A 80 -4.93 -16.90 -2.19
C ASP A 80 -6.28 -17.14 -2.92
N LEU A 81 -6.73 -18.38 -3.00
CA LEU A 81 -8.03 -18.74 -3.55
C LEU A 81 -9.18 -18.15 -2.71
N CYS A 82 -9.13 -18.30 -1.39
CA CYS A 82 -10.12 -17.70 -0.49
C CYS A 82 -10.16 -16.18 -0.63
N CYS A 83 -9.01 -15.53 -0.73
CA CYS A 83 -8.94 -14.09 -0.96
C CYS A 83 -9.54 -13.71 -2.33
N ALA A 84 -9.31 -14.50 -3.38
CA ALA A 84 -9.90 -14.25 -4.70
C ALA A 84 -11.43 -14.39 -4.68
N LEU A 85 -11.95 -15.44 -4.04
CA LEU A 85 -13.39 -15.64 -3.85
C LEU A 85 -14.01 -14.51 -3.01
N LEU A 86 -13.34 -14.10 -1.93
CA LEU A 86 -13.77 -12.98 -1.10
C LEU A 86 -13.79 -11.67 -1.90
N THR A 87 -12.82 -11.45 -2.78
CA THR A 87 -12.79 -10.28 -3.67
C THR A 87 -14.00 -10.29 -4.61
N GLY A 88 -14.28 -11.43 -5.25
CA GLY A 88 -15.45 -11.60 -6.13
C GLY A 88 -16.76 -11.37 -5.40
N LEU A 89 -16.91 -11.96 -4.21
CA LEU A 89 -18.11 -11.77 -3.37
C LEU A 89 -18.26 -10.29 -2.95
N LEU A 90 -17.17 -9.65 -2.54
CA LEU A 90 -17.20 -8.25 -2.12
C LEU A 90 -17.54 -7.31 -3.28
N VAL A 91 -17.01 -7.56 -4.48
CA VAL A 91 -17.37 -6.82 -5.69
C VAL A 91 -18.85 -7.00 -5.99
N TRP A 92 -19.36 -8.24 -5.95
CA TRP A 92 -20.76 -8.52 -6.19
C TRP A 92 -21.69 -7.82 -5.19
N LEU A 93 -21.37 -7.88 -3.90
CA LEU A 93 -22.08 -7.16 -2.85
C LEU A 93 -22.06 -5.65 -3.07
N LEU A 94 -20.89 -5.08 -3.38
CA LEU A 94 -20.73 -3.65 -3.63
C LEU A 94 -21.49 -3.18 -4.87
N LEU A 95 -21.61 -4.01 -5.90
CA LEU A 95 -22.42 -3.70 -7.08
C LEU A 95 -23.92 -3.80 -6.79
N ARG A 96 -24.34 -4.79 -5.98
CA ARG A 96 -25.75 -5.00 -5.64
C ARG A 96 -26.30 -3.96 -4.66
N TRP A 97 -25.48 -3.54 -3.68
CA TRP A 97 -25.88 -2.58 -2.63
C TRP A 97 -25.45 -1.14 -2.94
N GLY A 98 -24.53 -0.94 -3.86
CA GLY A 98 -23.99 0.36 -4.23
C GLY A 98 -24.67 1.02 -5.43
N GLY A 99 -25.88 0.63 -5.80
CA GLY A 99 -26.62 1.15 -6.94
C GLY A 99 -27.21 2.57 -6.78
N GLY A 100 -27.00 3.23 -5.63
CA GLY A 100 -27.23 4.65 -5.48
C GLY A 100 -25.90 5.38 -5.65
N SER A 101 -25.71 6.11 -6.75
CA SER A 101 -24.80 7.25 -6.71
C SER A 101 -25.31 8.14 -5.57
N PRO A 102 -24.50 8.43 -4.52
CA PRO A 102 -24.96 9.44 -3.57
C PRO A 102 -25.26 10.70 -4.37
N GLU A 103 -26.48 11.19 -4.27
CA GLU A 103 -26.79 12.52 -4.76
C GLU A 103 -25.81 13.48 -4.10
N ILE A 104 -24.91 14.02 -4.93
CA ILE A 104 -23.72 14.75 -4.48
C ILE A 104 -24.11 16.15 -3.97
N GLU A 105 -25.40 16.48 -4.04
CA GLU A 105 -25.90 17.84 -3.77
C GLU A 105 -25.78 18.32 -2.32
N SER A 106 -25.56 17.40 -1.34
CA SER A 106 -25.39 17.82 0.05
C SER A 106 -24.49 16.90 0.87
N VAL A 107 -23.27 16.63 0.38
CA VAL A 107 -22.32 15.87 1.18
C VAL A 107 -21.87 16.68 2.39
N SER A 108 -22.43 16.35 3.54
CA SER A 108 -22.13 16.94 4.83
C SER A 108 -20.70 16.59 5.28
N PHE A 109 -20.08 17.48 6.05
CA PHE A 109 -18.79 17.24 6.72
C PHE A 109 -18.79 15.92 7.51
N SER A 110 -19.87 15.65 8.25
CA SER A 110 -20.04 14.40 9.03
C SER A 110 -20.11 13.15 8.15
N ALA A 111 -20.78 13.23 7.00
CA ALA A 111 -20.87 12.13 6.06
C ALA A 111 -19.47 11.78 5.50
N LEU A 112 -18.67 12.77 5.12
CA LEU A 112 -17.32 12.53 4.60
C LEU A 112 -16.36 12.05 5.69
N PHE A 113 -16.52 12.48 6.92
CA PHE A 113 -15.79 11.93 8.08
C PHE A 113 -16.11 10.45 8.28
N LEU A 114 -17.38 10.06 8.22
CA LEU A 114 -17.79 8.64 8.33
C LEU A 114 -17.29 7.79 7.14
N VAL A 115 -17.29 8.36 5.94
CA VAL A 115 -16.67 7.72 4.76
C VAL A 115 -15.17 7.54 4.99
N GLY A 116 -14.46 8.54 5.51
CA GLY A 116 -13.05 8.43 5.88
C GLY A 116 -12.81 7.33 6.92
N LEU A 117 -13.65 7.24 7.94
CA LEU A 117 -13.57 6.22 8.97
C LEU A 117 -13.82 4.81 8.40
N SER A 118 -14.85 4.64 7.57
CA SER A 118 -15.20 3.36 6.95
C SER A 118 -14.16 2.90 5.90
N THR A 119 -13.48 3.83 5.23
CA THR A 119 -12.40 3.53 4.27
C THR A 119 -11.02 3.39 4.93
N SER A 120 -10.91 3.64 6.23
CA SER A 120 -9.64 3.52 6.98
C SER A 120 -8.95 2.16 6.85
N PRO A 121 -9.64 0.99 6.82
CA PRO A 121 -8.98 -0.30 6.59
C PRO A 121 -8.26 -0.37 5.24
N HIS A 122 -8.82 0.26 4.19
CA HIS A 122 -8.18 0.40 2.89
C HIS A 122 -6.90 1.24 2.99
N CYS A 123 -6.98 2.39 3.67
CA CYS A 123 -5.82 3.24 3.92
C CYS A 123 -4.73 2.50 4.70
N LEU A 124 -5.11 1.67 5.65
CA LEU A 124 -4.19 0.84 6.41
C LEU A 124 -3.47 -0.18 5.51
N GLY A 125 -4.20 -0.85 4.62
CA GLY A 125 -3.64 -1.81 3.67
C GLY A 125 -2.63 -1.19 2.70
N MET A 126 -2.90 0.02 2.21
CA MET A 126 -2.02 0.73 1.28
C MET A 126 -0.90 1.50 1.99
N CYS A 127 -1.28 2.36 2.90
CA CYS A 127 -0.38 3.35 3.50
C CYS A 127 0.23 2.89 4.83
N GLY A 128 -0.31 1.82 5.45
CA GLY A 128 0.19 1.31 6.72
C GLY A 128 1.65 0.84 6.65
N GLY A 129 2.08 0.24 5.54
CA GLY A 129 3.48 -0.12 5.30
C GLY A 129 4.41 1.10 5.22
N ILE A 130 3.94 2.19 4.60
CA ILE A 130 4.67 3.47 4.49
C ILE A 130 4.76 4.13 5.87
N LEU A 131 3.64 4.17 6.60
CA LEU A 131 3.60 4.66 7.98
C LEU A 131 4.59 3.91 8.87
N LEU A 132 4.62 2.57 8.78
CA LEU A 132 5.56 1.75 9.55
C LEU A 132 7.02 2.02 9.15
N SER A 133 7.30 2.30 7.89
CA SER A 133 8.65 2.69 7.44
C SER A 133 9.06 4.05 7.98
N ALA A 134 8.13 5.01 8.04
CA ALA A 134 8.36 6.33 8.62
C ALA A 134 8.60 6.29 10.14
N CYS A 135 8.08 5.25 10.82
CA CYS A 135 8.33 5.01 12.25
C CYS A 135 9.60 4.18 12.53
N ARG A 136 10.33 3.73 11.50
CA ARG A 136 11.49 2.84 11.64
C ARG A 136 12.69 3.57 12.25
N GLY A 137 13.46 2.88 13.10
CA GLY A 137 14.65 3.45 13.76
C GLY A 137 14.32 4.31 14.99
N ARG A 138 13.08 4.32 15.44
CA ARG A 138 12.63 5.01 16.65
C ARG A 138 12.28 3.98 17.72
N GLU A 139 13.04 3.96 18.81
CA GLU A 139 12.96 2.90 19.82
C GLU A 139 11.92 3.20 20.92
N GLY A 140 11.54 4.47 21.11
CA GLY A 140 10.57 4.88 22.13
C GLY A 140 9.13 4.92 21.62
N ARG A 141 8.16 4.47 22.45
CA ARG A 141 6.73 4.55 22.14
C ARG A 141 6.28 5.99 21.82
N LYS A 142 6.82 6.97 22.55
CA LYS A 142 6.55 8.41 22.32
C LYS A 142 7.08 8.88 20.95
N GLU A 143 8.28 8.45 20.57
CA GLU A 143 8.89 8.81 19.29
C GLU A 143 8.16 8.18 18.10
N GLN A 144 7.71 6.93 18.25
CA GLN A 144 6.90 6.25 17.24
C GLN A 144 5.55 6.94 17.06
N LEU A 145 4.90 7.31 18.15
CA LEU A 145 3.64 8.04 18.11
C LEU A 145 3.81 9.43 17.50
N GLY A 146 4.89 10.16 17.86
CA GLY A 146 5.23 11.44 17.25
C GLY A 146 5.46 11.35 15.74
N ALA A 147 6.12 10.27 15.27
CA ALA A 147 6.31 10.02 13.86
C ALA A 147 4.98 9.71 13.15
N ALA A 148 4.12 8.91 13.78
CA ALA A 148 2.80 8.60 13.24
C ALA A 148 1.89 9.84 13.17
N LEU A 149 1.95 10.71 14.17
CA LEU A 149 1.26 12.00 14.16
C LEU A 149 1.80 12.91 13.06
N GLY A 150 3.12 13.04 12.92
CA GLY A 150 3.74 13.82 11.86
C GLY A 150 3.34 13.33 10.46
N TYR A 151 3.34 12.00 10.25
CA TYR A 151 2.87 11.39 9.01
C TYR A 151 1.40 11.72 8.70
N ASN A 152 0.51 11.55 9.68
CA ASN A 152 -0.90 11.85 9.52
C ASN A 152 -1.16 13.35 9.33
N ALA A 153 -0.40 14.22 10.00
CA ALA A 153 -0.48 15.67 9.80
C ALA A 153 -0.07 16.07 8.37
N GLY A 154 1.03 15.52 7.85
CA GLY A 154 1.45 15.76 6.46
C GLY A 154 0.40 15.31 5.44
N ARG A 155 -0.19 14.14 5.65
CA ARG A 155 -1.25 13.60 4.81
C ARG A 155 -2.52 14.43 4.87
N THR A 156 -2.93 14.85 6.07
CA THR A 156 -4.10 15.73 6.26
C THR A 156 -3.90 17.07 5.57
N LEU A 157 -2.71 17.66 5.70
CA LEU A 157 -2.36 18.92 5.02
C LEU A 157 -2.44 18.77 3.50
N SER A 158 -1.86 17.70 2.94
CA SER A 158 -1.93 17.43 1.50
C SER A 158 -3.37 17.25 1.02
N TYR A 159 -4.18 16.49 1.74
CA TYR A 159 -5.59 16.29 1.40
C TYR A 159 -6.38 17.60 1.43
N THR A 160 -6.18 18.43 2.45
CA THR A 160 -6.85 19.74 2.58
C THR A 160 -6.43 20.67 1.45
N ALA A 161 -5.14 20.73 1.11
CA ALA A 161 -4.64 21.54 0.01
C ALA A 161 -5.21 21.09 -1.35
N LEU A 162 -5.23 19.77 -1.61
CA LEU A 162 -5.84 19.21 -2.80
C LEU A 162 -7.36 19.47 -2.83
N GLY A 163 -8.03 19.41 -1.68
CA GLY A 163 -9.45 19.73 -1.57
C GLY A 163 -9.75 21.17 -1.96
N ALA A 164 -8.90 22.12 -1.55
CA ALA A 164 -9.00 23.51 -1.98
C ALA A 164 -8.80 23.64 -3.50
N ALA A 165 -7.75 23.00 -4.03
CA ALA A 165 -7.43 23.02 -5.46
C ALA A 165 -8.56 22.40 -6.31
N PHE A 166 -9.09 21.25 -5.93
CA PHE A 166 -10.20 20.62 -6.63
C PHE A 166 -11.53 21.39 -6.46
N GLY A 167 -11.75 21.99 -5.30
CA GLY A 167 -12.92 22.86 -5.06
C GLY A 167 -12.93 24.09 -5.96
N THR A 168 -11.76 24.72 -6.19
CA THR A 168 -11.65 25.81 -7.18
C THR A 168 -11.78 25.31 -8.61
N LEU A 169 -11.19 24.13 -8.92
CA LEU A 169 -11.31 23.56 -10.26
C LEU A 169 -12.75 23.25 -10.64
N GLY A 170 -13.59 22.91 -9.66
CA GLY A 170 -15.01 22.67 -9.84
C GLY A 170 -15.82 23.91 -10.28
N THR A 171 -15.31 25.13 -10.07
CA THR A 171 -15.96 26.35 -10.58
C THR A 171 -15.76 26.56 -12.09
N VAL A 172 -14.64 26.05 -12.62
CA VAL A 172 -14.22 26.28 -14.01
C VAL A 172 -14.64 25.13 -14.93
N LEU A 173 -14.65 23.91 -14.41
CA LEU A 173 -14.96 22.70 -15.18
C LEU A 173 -16.44 22.33 -15.03
N THR A 174 -17.23 22.57 -16.07
CA THR A 174 -18.55 21.94 -16.20
C THR A 174 -18.34 20.43 -16.47
N TYR A 175 -18.64 19.62 -15.47
CA TYR A 175 -18.48 18.19 -15.53
C TYR A 175 -19.48 17.55 -16.50
N THR A 176 -19.01 17.15 -17.68
CA THR A 176 -19.80 16.31 -18.57
C THR A 176 -19.80 14.86 -18.06
N LEU A 177 -20.95 14.17 -18.21
CA LEU A 177 -21.11 12.77 -17.79
C LEU A 177 -20.04 11.85 -18.42
N SER A 178 -19.69 12.12 -19.67
CA SER A 178 -18.63 11.38 -20.40
C SER A 178 -17.25 11.54 -19.78
N MET A 179 -16.89 12.73 -19.34
CA MET A 179 -15.60 13.00 -18.71
C MET A 179 -15.50 12.32 -17.33
N LYS A 180 -16.60 12.28 -16.59
CA LYS A 180 -16.73 11.58 -15.32
C LYS A 180 -16.56 10.08 -15.50
N SER A 181 -17.23 9.47 -16.48
CA SER A 181 -17.17 8.03 -16.74
C SER A 181 -15.78 7.60 -17.22
N MET A 182 -15.14 8.38 -18.10
CA MET A 182 -13.78 8.09 -18.57
C MET A 182 -12.77 8.12 -17.40
N LEU A 183 -12.87 9.12 -16.53
CA LEU A 183 -11.98 9.27 -15.39
C LEU A 183 -12.18 8.13 -14.38
N PHE A 184 -13.43 7.72 -14.12
CA PHE A 184 -13.75 6.55 -13.28
C PHE A 184 -13.17 5.27 -13.85
N THR A 185 -13.27 5.05 -15.15
CA THR A 185 -12.77 3.86 -15.83
C THR A 185 -11.23 3.79 -15.76
N MET A 186 -10.55 4.88 -16.10
CA MET A 186 -9.08 4.92 -16.07
C MET A 186 -8.53 4.73 -14.65
N LEU A 187 -9.11 5.40 -13.66
CA LEU A 187 -8.67 5.29 -12.30
C LEU A 187 -9.03 3.94 -11.67
N GLY A 188 -10.21 3.40 -12.00
CA GLY A 188 -10.63 2.07 -11.60
C GLY A 188 -9.67 0.99 -12.12
N LEU A 189 -9.27 1.10 -13.39
CA LEU A 189 -8.27 0.22 -13.99
C LEU A 189 -6.91 0.34 -13.25
N PHE A 190 -6.44 1.55 -13.02
CA PHE A 190 -5.18 1.80 -12.32
C PHE A 190 -5.20 1.20 -10.89
N VAL A 191 -6.25 1.44 -10.13
CA VAL A 191 -6.41 0.91 -8.75
C VAL A 191 -6.54 -0.63 -8.77
N ALA A 192 -7.25 -1.21 -9.73
CA ALA A 192 -7.35 -2.66 -9.88
C ALA A 192 -5.98 -3.29 -10.18
N LEU A 193 -5.21 -2.69 -11.10
CA LEU A 193 -3.84 -3.12 -11.41
C LEU A 193 -2.91 -3.03 -10.19
N LEU A 194 -3.02 -1.97 -9.39
CA LEU A 194 -2.26 -1.85 -8.13
C LEU A 194 -2.63 -2.96 -7.14
N GLY A 195 -3.92 -3.27 -7.01
CA GLY A 195 -4.37 -4.37 -6.15
C GLY A 195 -3.85 -5.73 -6.62
N LEU A 196 -3.91 -6.02 -7.92
CA LEU A 196 -3.37 -7.24 -8.52
C LEU A 196 -1.84 -7.34 -8.35
N ASN A 197 -1.14 -6.21 -8.44
CA ASN A 197 0.30 -6.16 -8.18
C ASN A 197 0.63 -6.48 -6.72
N MET A 198 -0.19 -6.04 -5.76
CA MET A 198 -0.03 -6.42 -4.33
C MET A 198 -0.23 -7.93 -4.08
N TRP A 199 -1.01 -8.60 -4.92
CA TRP A 199 -1.16 -10.07 -4.88
C TRP A 199 0.07 -10.80 -5.45
N GLY A 200 0.96 -10.07 -6.17
CA GLY A 200 2.13 -10.65 -6.84
C GLY A 200 1.77 -11.45 -8.08
N LEU A 201 0.61 -11.16 -8.70
CA LEU A 201 0.19 -11.74 -9.97
C LEU A 201 0.83 -11.05 -11.18
N LEU A 202 1.22 -9.79 -11.03
CA LEU A 202 1.85 -8.98 -12.09
C LEU A 202 3.34 -8.79 -11.78
N PRO A 203 4.26 -9.52 -12.44
CA PRO A 203 5.69 -9.40 -12.17
C PRO A 203 6.35 -8.16 -12.78
N ALA A 204 5.65 -7.41 -13.62
CA ALA A 204 6.23 -6.38 -14.47
C ALA A 204 6.08 -4.93 -13.97
N LEU A 205 5.19 -4.64 -13.03
CA LEU A 205 5.06 -3.30 -12.49
C LEU A 205 5.95 -3.17 -11.24
N PRO A 206 6.92 -2.22 -11.23
CA PRO A 206 7.63 -1.92 -9.99
C PRO A 206 6.58 -1.55 -8.96
N PRO A 207 6.61 -2.15 -7.75
CA PRO A 207 5.63 -1.84 -6.74
C PRO A 207 5.76 -0.35 -6.39
N LEU A 208 4.74 0.41 -6.74
CA LEU A 208 4.54 1.81 -6.32
C LEU A 208 4.36 1.93 -4.80
N HIS A 209 4.19 0.80 -4.14
CA HIS A 209 4.24 0.72 -2.69
C HIS A 209 5.71 0.76 -2.30
N GLY A 210 6.08 1.70 -1.45
CA GLY A 210 7.39 1.81 -0.82
C GLY A 210 7.89 0.49 -0.23
N GLY A 211 8.05 -0.49 -1.12
CA GLY A 211 8.87 -1.64 -0.89
C GLY A 211 10.26 -1.11 -0.61
N ARG A 212 10.88 -1.66 0.39
CA ARG A 212 12.21 -1.38 0.95
C ARG A 212 13.28 -0.79 0.00
N GLY A 213 13.07 -0.80 -1.33
CA GLY A 213 14.00 -0.34 -2.34
C GLY A 213 13.95 1.14 -2.68
N THR A 214 12.78 1.80 -2.57
CA THR A 214 12.68 3.23 -2.88
C THR A 214 12.96 4.09 -1.65
N ALA A 215 12.59 3.59 -0.46
CA ALA A 215 12.94 4.24 0.80
C ALA A 215 14.44 4.14 1.12
N CYS A 216 15.15 3.14 0.57
CA CYS A 216 16.60 2.99 0.75
C CYS A 216 17.46 3.95 -0.10
N ARG A 217 16.88 4.65 -1.09
CA ARG A 217 17.62 5.64 -1.91
C ARG A 217 17.51 7.07 -1.41
N LEU A 218 16.63 7.34 -0.47
CA LEU A 218 16.68 8.62 0.24
C LEU A 218 17.86 8.59 1.20
N PRO A 219 18.72 9.62 1.21
CA PRO A 219 19.79 9.74 2.20
C PRO A 219 19.23 9.50 3.60
N GLU A 220 19.98 8.83 4.47
CA GLU A 220 19.55 8.54 5.86
C GLU A 220 19.09 9.78 6.61
N THR A 221 19.66 10.94 6.29
CA THR A 221 19.24 12.26 6.76
C THR A 221 17.80 12.60 6.38
N LEU A 222 17.34 12.23 5.17
CA LEU A 222 15.97 12.48 4.73
C LEU A 222 14.97 11.42 5.28
N GLN A 223 15.43 10.20 5.53
CA GLN A 223 14.64 9.17 6.23
C GLN A 223 14.40 9.53 7.70
N ARG A 224 15.32 10.23 8.32
CA ARG A 224 15.25 10.63 9.72
C ARG A 224 14.41 11.88 9.93
N GLN A 225 14.33 12.74 8.94
CA GLN A 225 13.82 14.10 9.15
C GLN A 225 12.33 14.30 8.94
N THR A 226 11.57 13.43 8.20
CA THR A 226 10.21 13.90 7.96
C THR A 226 9.17 12.81 7.74
N PRO A 227 8.62 12.21 8.79
CA PRO A 227 7.31 11.55 8.69
C PRO A 227 6.26 12.45 8.04
N LEU A 228 6.33 13.76 8.29
CA LEU A 228 5.49 14.78 7.68
C LEU A 228 5.65 14.86 6.15
N LEU A 229 6.88 14.87 5.61
CA LEU A 229 7.12 14.86 4.17
C LEU A 229 6.63 13.58 3.50
N VAL A 230 6.87 12.43 4.15
CA VAL A 230 6.37 11.14 3.68
C VAL A 230 4.84 11.14 3.66
N GLY A 231 4.19 11.70 4.68
CA GLY A 231 2.75 11.90 4.73
C GLY A 231 2.24 12.80 3.60
N LEU A 232 2.92 13.92 3.35
CA LEU A 232 2.59 14.86 2.28
C LEU A 232 2.64 14.18 0.89
N MET A 233 3.72 13.42 0.64
CA MET A 233 3.88 12.66 -0.62
C MET A 233 2.82 11.56 -0.78
N THR A 234 2.44 10.91 0.32
CA THR A 234 1.40 9.88 0.32
C THR A 234 0.03 10.45 0.01
N GLY A 235 -0.21 11.72 0.36
CA GLY A 235 -1.43 12.43 0.06
C GLY A 235 -1.67 12.66 -1.45
N LEU A 236 -0.62 12.66 -2.25
CA LEU A 236 -0.70 12.74 -3.71
C LEU A 236 -0.98 11.39 -4.39
N MET A 237 -1.02 10.31 -3.62
CA MET A 237 -1.18 8.97 -4.17
C MET A 237 -2.63 8.72 -4.58
N PRO A 238 -2.95 8.55 -5.89
CA PRO A 238 -4.31 8.37 -6.34
C PRO A 238 -4.85 7.00 -5.88
N CYS A 239 -5.83 7.02 -4.98
CA CYS A 239 -6.56 5.82 -4.59
C CYS A 239 -8.07 6.04 -4.76
N GLY A 240 -8.84 4.94 -4.88
CA GLY A 240 -10.26 5.02 -5.18
C GLY A 240 -11.07 5.83 -4.16
N ALA A 241 -10.75 5.70 -2.88
CA ALA A 241 -11.42 6.43 -1.80
C ALA A 241 -11.11 7.94 -1.87
N LEU A 242 -9.85 8.28 -2.12
CA LEU A 242 -9.41 9.67 -2.25
C LEU A 242 -10.02 10.34 -3.48
N TYR A 243 -10.09 9.61 -4.59
CA TYR A 243 -10.72 10.10 -5.81
C TYR A 243 -12.21 10.44 -5.61
N ALA A 244 -12.96 9.57 -4.93
CA ALA A 244 -14.36 9.87 -4.60
C ALA A 244 -14.48 11.16 -3.75
N ALA A 245 -13.57 11.34 -2.79
CA ALA A 245 -13.52 12.55 -1.98
C ALA A 245 -13.13 13.80 -2.81
N TRP A 246 -12.22 13.67 -3.80
CA TRP A 246 -11.91 14.78 -4.74
C TRP A 246 -13.12 15.18 -5.57
N LEU A 247 -13.92 14.22 -6.05
CA LEU A 247 -15.14 14.53 -6.78
C LEU A 247 -16.15 15.28 -5.91
N CYS A 248 -16.29 14.89 -4.63
CA CYS A 248 -17.11 15.61 -3.68
C CYS A 248 -16.58 17.05 -3.42
N ALA A 249 -15.26 17.22 -3.36
CA ALA A 249 -14.65 18.54 -3.23
C ALA A 249 -14.90 19.39 -4.48
N MET A 250 -14.77 18.83 -5.68
CA MET A 250 -15.06 19.53 -6.94
C MET A 250 -16.53 19.93 -7.07
N SER A 251 -17.47 19.06 -6.68
CA SER A 251 -18.90 19.36 -6.74
C SER A 251 -19.31 20.51 -5.81
N SER A 252 -18.49 20.82 -4.80
CA SER A 252 -18.75 21.95 -3.91
C SER A 252 -18.58 23.32 -4.55
N GLY A 253 -17.87 23.43 -5.68
CA GLY A 253 -17.60 24.69 -6.40
C GLY A 253 -16.98 25.79 -5.52
N SER A 254 -16.25 25.41 -4.47
CA SER A 254 -15.64 26.37 -3.54
C SER A 254 -14.37 25.80 -2.92
N ALA A 255 -13.28 26.57 -2.95
CA ALA A 255 -12.02 26.18 -2.33
C ALA A 255 -12.17 25.86 -0.83
N ALA A 256 -12.88 26.72 -0.10
CA ALA A 256 -13.06 26.55 1.33
C ALA A 256 -13.90 25.32 1.67
N LYS A 257 -15.01 25.11 0.97
CA LYS A 257 -15.85 23.90 1.16
C LYS A 257 -15.10 22.64 0.76
N GLY A 258 -14.41 22.64 -0.39
CA GLY A 258 -13.59 21.52 -0.84
C GLY A 258 -12.48 21.16 0.15
N ALA A 259 -11.79 22.17 0.70
CA ALA A 259 -10.78 21.99 1.74
C ALA A 259 -11.38 21.36 3.01
N LEU A 260 -12.53 21.85 3.49
CA LEU A 260 -13.21 21.33 4.68
C LEU A 260 -13.71 19.90 4.49
N LEU A 261 -14.25 19.56 3.33
CA LEU A 261 -14.70 18.22 3.00
C LEU A 261 -13.53 17.23 3.00
N MET A 262 -12.42 17.59 2.39
CA MET A 262 -11.21 16.77 2.36
C MET A 262 -10.53 16.67 3.73
N LEU A 263 -10.61 17.72 4.55
CA LEU A 263 -10.17 17.70 5.94
C LEU A 263 -11.00 16.70 6.76
N ALA A 264 -12.34 16.72 6.60
CA ALA A 264 -13.23 15.77 7.27
C ALA A 264 -12.87 14.31 6.91
N PHE A 265 -12.69 14.04 5.61
CA PHE A 265 -12.28 12.72 5.13
C PHE A 265 -10.92 12.30 5.72
N ALA A 266 -9.94 13.20 5.71
CA ALA A 266 -8.62 12.95 6.29
C ALA A 266 -8.71 12.61 7.77
N LEU A 267 -9.40 13.41 8.56
CA LEU A 267 -9.60 13.23 10.01
C LEU A 267 -10.30 11.88 10.32
N GLY A 268 -11.24 11.46 9.47
CA GLY A 268 -11.88 10.14 9.60
C GLY A 268 -10.89 8.98 9.47
N THR A 269 -9.80 9.14 8.70
CA THR A 269 -8.79 8.07 8.52
C THR A 269 -7.75 8.03 9.63
N VAL A 270 -7.53 9.13 10.37
CA VAL A 270 -6.47 9.27 11.38
C VAL A 270 -6.59 8.30 12.55
N PRO A 271 -7.76 8.09 13.19
CA PRO A 271 -7.87 7.26 14.39
C PRO A 271 -7.35 5.83 14.18
N LEU A 272 -7.76 5.18 13.09
CA LEU A 272 -7.36 3.80 12.81
C LEU A 272 -5.87 3.71 12.45
N MET A 273 -5.32 4.71 11.76
CA MET A 273 -3.90 4.79 11.44
C MET A 273 -3.02 4.95 12.68
N LEU A 274 -3.43 5.81 13.63
CA LEU A 274 -2.74 5.99 14.90
C LEU A 274 -2.83 4.74 15.78
N LEU A 275 -4.02 4.12 15.84
CA LEU A 275 -4.22 2.87 16.54
C LEU A 275 -3.28 1.78 16.01
N PHE A 276 -3.16 1.65 14.69
CA PHE A 276 -2.26 0.69 14.07
C PHE A 276 -0.79 0.97 14.37
N ALA A 277 -0.38 2.24 14.33
CA ALA A 277 0.99 2.61 14.66
C ALA A 277 1.34 2.30 16.13
N SER A 278 0.40 2.50 17.07
CA SER A 278 0.58 2.23 18.50
C SER A 278 0.56 0.74 18.83
N LEU A 279 -0.24 -0.06 18.10
CA LEU A 279 -0.36 -1.52 18.28
C LEU A 279 0.78 -2.30 17.61
N ARG A 280 1.66 -1.63 16.84
CA ARG A 280 2.76 -2.29 16.13
C ARG A 280 3.63 -3.18 17.03
N ALA A 281 3.90 -2.74 18.26
CA ALA A 281 4.70 -3.49 19.22
C ALA A 281 4.04 -4.81 19.67
N LEU A 282 2.71 -4.87 19.58
CA LEU A 282 1.90 -6.03 19.97
C LEU A 282 1.61 -6.98 18.81
N LEU A 283 1.79 -6.50 17.55
CA LEU A 283 1.52 -7.30 16.37
C LEU A 283 2.66 -8.27 16.07
N PRO A 284 2.43 -9.60 16.08
CA PRO A 284 3.42 -10.59 15.68
C PRO A 284 3.91 -10.30 14.25
N ARG A 285 5.21 -10.48 14.01
CA ARG A 285 5.85 -10.21 12.69
C ARG A 285 5.17 -10.93 11.51
N GLY A 286 4.44 -12.02 11.75
CA GLY A 286 3.68 -12.77 10.74
C GLY A 286 2.39 -12.08 10.27
N TRP A 287 1.79 -11.18 11.06
CA TRP A 287 0.50 -10.57 10.73
C TRP A 287 0.56 -9.58 9.58
N THR A 288 1.72 -9.01 9.30
CA THR A 288 1.94 -8.09 8.17
C THR A 288 1.60 -8.74 6.82
N LYS A 289 1.77 -10.06 6.69
CA LYS A 289 1.40 -10.83 5.51
C LYS A 289 -0.12 -10.87 5.29
N TYR A 290 -0.86 -11.13 6.36
CA TYR A 290 -2.35 -11.18 6.31
C TYR A 290 -2.94 -9.79 6.07
N LEU A 291 -2.42 -8.76 6.71
CA LEU A 291 -2.82 -7.37 6.49
C LEU A 291 -2.57 -6.93 5.05
N ARG A 292 -1.43 -7.31 4.46
CA ARG A 292 -1.14 -7.02 3.05
C ARG A 292 -2.13 -7.71 2.12
N LYS A 293 -2.48 -8.98 2.37
CA LYS A 293 -3.48 -9.71 1.57
C LYS A 293 -4.87 -9.09 1.70
N LEU A 294 -5.28 -8.75 2.92
CA LEU A 294 -6.55 -8.06 3.16
C LEU A 294 -6.61 -6.72 2.43
N GLY A 295 -5.54 -5.93 2.51
CA GLY A 295 -5.41 -4.68 1.77
C GLY A 295 -5.52 -4.89 0.25
N ALA A 296 -4.85 -5.92 -0.28
CA ALA A 296 -4.92 -6.26 -1.69
C ALA A 296 -6.36 -6.62 -2.13
N VAL A 297 -7.10 -7.40 -1.34
CA VAL A 297 -8.51 -7.73 -1.58
C VAL A 297 -9.37 -6.47 -1.66
N LEU A 298 -9.24 -5.59 -0.65
CA LEU A 298 -10.02 -4.35 -0.58
C LEU A 298 -9.71 -3.40 -1.75
N ILE A 299 -8.43 -3.25 -2.09
CA ILE A 299 -8.00 -2.38 -3.19
C ILE A 299 -8.49 -2.92 -4.53
N THR A 300 -8.31 -4.22 -4.78
CA THR A 300 -8.74 -4.85 -6.04
C THR A 300 -10.26 -4.76 -6.19
N SER A 301 -11.03 -5.04 -5.14
CA SER A 301 -12.50 -4.96 -5.18
C SER A 301 -13.00 -3.53 -5.44
N MET A 302 -12.37 -2.54 -4.83
CA MET A 302 -12.73 -1.14 -5.03
C MET A 302 -12.37 -0.65 -6.45
N GLY A 303 -11.17 -1.02 -6.94
CA GLY A 303 -10.75 -0.72 -8.30
C GLY A 303 -11.67 -1.34 -9.35
N LEU A 304 -12.06 -2.60 -9.16
CA LEU A 304 -12.95 -3.31 -10.06
C LEU A 304 -14.38 -2.72 -10.05
N LYS A 305 -14.91 -2.35 -8.88
CA LYS A 305 -16.18 -1.62 -8.77
C LYS A 305 -16.15 -0.31 -9.54
N MET A 306 -15.09 0.49 -9.40
CA MET A 306 -14.93 1.76 -10.11
C MET A 306 -14.85 1.54 -11.63
N LEU A 307 -14.08 0.53 -12.07
CA LEU A 307 -13.94 0.17 -13.48
C LEU A 307 -15.29 -0.20 -14.09
N ILE A 308 -16.03 -1.11 -13.45
CA ILE A 308 -17.35 -1.55 -13.90
C ILE A 308 -18.34 -0.37 -13.90
N GLY A 309 -18.36 0.42 -12.83
CA GLY A 309 -19.23 1.60 -12.74
C GLY A 309 -18.94 2.63 -13.83
N GLY A 310 -17.66 2.89 -14.13
CA GLY A 310 -17.27 3.77 -15.23
C GLY A 310 -17.68 3.25 -16.60
N LEU A 311 -17.51 1.94 -16.85
CA LEU A 311 -17.92 1.30 -18.11
C LEU A 311 -19.45 1.30 -18.29
N LEU A 312 -20.22 1.11 -17.23
CA LEU A 312 -21.68 1.17 -17.28
C LEU A 312 -22.16 2.60 -17.61
N LEU A 313 -21.52 3.62 -17.04
CA LEU A 313 -21.81 5.03 -17.35
C LEU A 313 -21.43 5.44 -18.78
N LEU A 314 -20.51 4.73 -19.43
CA LEU A 314 -20.17 4.96 -20.84
C LEU A 314 -21.18 4.34 -21.81
N ARG A 315 -21.96 3.35 -21.36
CA ARG A 315 -22.96 2.63 -22.19
C ARG A 315 -24.36 3.20 -22.12
N GLY A 316 -24.68 3.98 -21.10
CA GLY A 316 -25.98 4.66 -20.94
C GLY A 316 -25.88 6.14 -21.23
#